data_72eb1ac69b319165aa2159a4c31e513f
#
_entry.id   72eb1ac69b319165aa2159a4c31e513f
#
_cell.length_a   1.000
_cell.length_b   1.000
_cell.length_c   1.000
_cell.angle_alpha   90.00
_cell.angle_beta   90.00
_cell.angle_gamma   90.00
#
_symmetry.space_group_name_H-M   'P 1'
#
loop_
_entity.id
_entity.type
_entity.pdbx_description
1 polymer ?
#
loop_
_entity_poly.entity_id
_entity_poly.type
_entity_poly.pdbx_seq_one_letter_code
_entity_poly.pdbx_strand_id
1 'polypeptide(L)'
;MSINKLFIKFVAIAGVSLLSFSPVHASSHSKGSIVSFNGPAGEAYIGRFIKGIKATAELKGFDIKVYENQFNQAEQDQQVQQVLAAGQLPDVFIWWPSDAVAGLGSLRALAKTGVPVLKINQLPNDQDKQYIFGYAGPDDRLRARNAGYMMREAAAAKKASGGEGFNVLALSYPHSYGGYDLSINAFKEAIAGSDLKIIGDVDEGFGQANGYKGAAKMIAKLKDEGIHFVYGMDDAILTGGIKALEEAGYKMGEDVIAVGTVCNGDKQLIEEGKQFGTTLQSPLHEGQLAIKMVEEYLKTGKLENYINFTPNPSVTKDTIETTALRGFDGKLYTVEELCSGAWAD
;
A
#
# COMPACT_ATOMS: atom_id res chain seq x y z
N MET A 1 -10.73 100.10 35.69
CA MET A 1 -11.37 98.95 36.33
C MET A 1 -11.89 98.02 35.19
N SER A 2 -11.17 97.02 34.87
CA SER A 2 -11.47 96.11 33.75
C SER A 2 -11.51 94.70 34.28
N ILE A 3 -12.63 93.99 34.08
CA ILE A 3 -12.87 92.65 34.55
C ILE A 3 -12.64 91.70 33.34
N ASN A 4 -11.56 90.93 33.41
CA ASN A 4 -11.28 89.94 32.44
C ASN A 4 -12.18 88.67 32.64
N LYS A 5 -12.93 88.35 31.65
CA LYS A 5 -13.69 87.05 31.58
C LYS A 5 -12.80 85.97 31.02
N LEU A 6 -12.56 84.94 31.82
CA LEU A 6 -11.83 83.74 31.47
C LEU A 6 -12.81 82.73 30.83
N PHE A 7 -12.59 82.38 29.53
CA PHE A 7 -13.33 81.37 28.83
C PHE A 7 -12.62 80.05 29.03
N ILE A 8 -13.27 79.08 29.70
CA ILE A 8 -12.81 77.70 29.83
C ILE A 8 -13.42 76.95 28.66
N LYS A 9 -12.55 76.44 27.76
CA LYS A 9 -12.96 75.48 26.68
C LYS A 9 -12.93 74.10 27.27
N PHE A 10 -14.07 73.43 27.30
CA PHE A 10 -14.19 71.98 27.51
C PHE A 10 -13.82 71.24 26.22
N VAL A 11 -12.76 70.43 26.26
CA VAL A 11 -12.43 69.47 25.20
C VAL A 11 -13.05 68.13 25.61
N ALA A 12 -14.06 67.67 24.86
CA ALA A 12 -14.63 66.38 25.01
C ALA A 12 -13.72 65.37 24.29
N ILE A 13 -13.07 64.50 25.04
CA ILE A 13 -12.31 63.38 24.50
C ILE A 13 -13.29 62.23 24.33
N ALA A 14 -13.68 61.95 23.09
CA ALA A 14 -14.44 60.75 22.73
C ALA A 14 -13.48 59.54 22.73
N GLY A 15 -13.54 58.73 23.78
CA GLY A 15 -12.82 57.44 23.84
C GLY A 15 -13.44 56.41 22.88
N VAL A 16 -12.76 56.15 21.77
CA VAL A 16 -13.08 55.00 20.89
C VAL A 16 -12.52 53.72 21.51
N SER A 17 -13.36 52.95 22.17
CA SER A 17 -13.01 51.60 22.63
C SER A 17 -12.91 50.68 21.42
N LEU A 18 -11.69 50.40 20.96
CA LEU A 18 -11.40 49.32 20.01
C LEU A 18 -11.64 47.98 20.71
N LEU A 19 -12.81 47.38 20.45
CA LEU A 19 -13.07 45.97 20.76
C LEU A 19 -12.18 45.11 19.87
N SER A 20 -11.07 44.67 20.44
CA SER A 20 -10.22 43.65 19.83
C SER A 20 -10.99 42.32 19.76
N PHE A 21 -11.57 42.02 18.60
CA PHE A 21 -12.01 40.65 18.31
C PHE A 21 -10.78 39.79 18.15
N SER A 22 -10.36 39.13 19.21
CA SER A 22 -9.47 37.99 19.10
C SER A 22 -10.22 36.91 18.34
N PRO A 23 -9.67 36.33 17.25
CA PRO A 23 -10.27 35.19 16.63
C PRO A 23 -10.30 34.06 17.67
N VAL A 24 -11.48 33.63 18.07
CA VAL A 24 -11.67 32.39 18.80
C VAL A 24 -11.24 31.32 17.86
N HIS A 25 -10.02 30.78 18.05
CA HIS A 25 -9.63 29.52 17.49
C HIS A 25 -10.57 28.49 18.12
N ALA A 26 -11.57 28.08 17.37
CA ALA A 26 -12.32 26.88 17.70
C ALA A 26 -11.30 25.75 17.75
N SER A 27 -10.92 25.29 18.94
CA SER A 27 -10.22 24.04 19.10
C SER A 27 -11.17 22.97 18.59
N SER A 28 -10.95 22.51 17.36
CA SER A 28 -11.63 21.32 16.86
C SER A 28 -11.18 20.19 17.80
N HIS A 29 -12.08 19.74 18.66
CA HIS A 29 -11.80 18.57 19.48
C HIS A 29 -11.59 17.41 18.49
N SER A 30 -10.42 16.80 18.53
CA SER A 30 -10.12 15.59 17.76
C SER A 30 -11.16 14.53 18.07
N LYS A 31 -11.65 13.81 17.04
CA LYS A 31 -12.57 12.67 17.22
C LYS A 31 -11.91 11.47 17.89
N GLY A 32 -10.60 11.47 17.98
CA GLY A 32 -9.77 10.42 18.56
C GLY A 32 -8.35 10.48 18.04
N SER A 33 -7.50 9.71 18.69
CA SER A 33 -6.05 9.62 18.40
C SER A 33 -5.68 8.24 17.86
N ILE A 34 -4.81 8.21 16.86
CA ILE A 34 -4.36 6.98 16.19
C ILE A 34 -2.84 6.92 16.27
N VAL A 35 -2.31 5.74 16.58
CA VAL A 35 -0.89 5.43 16.38
C VAL A 35 -0.79 4.34 15.33
N SER A 36 -0.03 4.61 14.25
CA SER A 36 0.19 3.68 13.15
C SER A 36 1.66 3.27 13.06
N PHE A 37 1.92 1.96 12.99
CA PHE A 37 3.24 1.38 12.80
C PHE A 37 3.35 0.84 11.37
N ASN A 38 4.39 1.26 10.63
CA ASN A 38 4.53 1.01 9.20
C ASN A 38 5.98 0.72 8.82
N GLY A 39 6.18 0.23 7.59
CA GLY A 39 7.49 0.23 6.95
C GLY A 39 7.96 1.63 6.55
N PRO A 40 9.08 1.75 5.80
CA PRO A 40 9.72 3.02 5.49
C PRO A 40 8.95 3.83 4.44
N ALA A 41 8.73 5.13 4.70
CA ALA A 41 8.09 6.04 3.75
C ALA A 41 8.92 6.28 2.46
N GLY A 42 10.18 5.90 2.45
CA GLY A 42 11.04 5.95 1.26
C GLY A 42 10.68 4.88 0.22
N GLU A 43 9.93 3.86 0.60
CA GLU A 43 9.36 2.86 -0.30
C GLU A 43 8.07 3.43 -0.92
N ALA A 44 7.96 3.35 -2.27
CA ALA A 44 6.94 4.08 -3.02
C ALA A 44 5.50 3.78 -2.54
N TYR A 45 5.16 2.51 -2.34
CA TYR A 45 3.84 2.11 -1.87
C TYR A 45 3.57 2.63 -0.46
N ILE A 46 4.49 2.40 0.46
CA ILE A 46 4.35 2.77 1.88
C ILE A 46 4.30 4.28 2.05
N GLY A 47 5.16 5.02 1.35
CA GLY A 47 5.15 6.49 1.37
C GLY A 47 3.82 7.07 0.93
N ARG A 48 3.21 6.49 -0.13
CA ARG A 48 1.90 6.90 -0.61
C ARG A 48 0.77 6.50 0.35
N PHE A 49 0.86 5.32 0.96
CA PHE A 49 -0.05 4.90 2.03
C PHE A 49 0.00 5.87 3.22
N ILE A 50 1.20 6.22 3.71
CA ILE A 50 1.36 7.15 4.84
C ILE A 50 0.79 8.54 4.52
N LYS A 51 0.98 9.04 3.31
CA LYS A 51 0.34 10.30 2.86
C LYS A 51 -1.18 10.16 2.86
N GLY A 52 -1.70 9.07 2.30
CA GLY A 52 -3.13 8.81 2.18
C GLY A 52 -3.82 8.66 3.55
N ILE A 53 -3.23 7.88 4.46
CA ILE A 53 -3.81 7.67 5.79
C ILE A 53 -3.80 8.96 6.63
N LYS A 54 -2.71 9.76 6.58
CA LYS A 54 -2.64 11.06 7.27
C LYS A 54 -3.69 12.04 6.75
N ALA A 55 -3.78 12.20 5.43
CA ALA A 55 -4.77 13.10 4.81
C ALA A 55 -6.22 12.66 5.13
N THR A 56 -6.48 11.35 5.13
CA THR A 56 -7.82 10.83 5.45
C THR A 56 -8.14 10.99 6.93
N ALA A 57 -7.19 10.76 7.82
CA ALA A 57 -7.33 10.98 9.26
C ALA A 57 -7.65 12.45 9.57
N GLU A 58 -6.90 13.39 9.00
CA GLU A 58 -7.13 14.82 9.12
C GLU A 58 -8.52 15.22 8.62
N LEU A 59 -8.91 14.78 7.41
CA LEU A 59 -10.24 15.05 6.84
C LEU A 59 -11.37 14.54 7.74
N LYS A 60 -11.14 13.43 8.44
CA LYS A 60 -12.10 12.81 9.36
C LYS A 60 -12.02 13.38 10.79
N GLY A 61 -11.04 14.24 11.08
CA GLY A 61 -10.85 14.88 12.39
C GLY A 61 -10.17 13.98 13.42
N PHE A 62 -9.30 13.07 13.00
CA PHE A 62 -8.46 12.24 13.86
C PHE A 62 -7.03 12.78 13.92
N ASP A 63 -6.42 12.75 15.10
CA ASP A 63 -5.00 12.93 15.26
C ASP A 63 -4.28 11.62 14.99
N ILE A 64 -3.29 11.61 14.07
CA ILE A 64 -2.54 10.42 13.74
C ILE A 64 -1.03 10.62 13.92
N LYS A 65 -0.39 9.74 14.68
CA LYS A 65 1.06 9.61 14.78
C LYS A 65 1.53 8.35 14.07
N VAL A 66 2.49 8.51 13.15
CA VAL A 66 3.06 7.41 12.36
C VAL A 66 4.47 7.11 12.84
N TYR A 67 4.75 5.83 13.06
CA TYR A 67 6.08 5.28 13.29
C TYR A 67 6.51 4.48 12.06
N GLU A 68 7.73 4.71 11.61
CA GLU A 68 8.31 4.08 10.43
C GLU A 68 9.55 3.29 10.84
N ASN A 69 9.73 2.10 10.27
CA ASN A 69 10.92 1.27 10.44
C ASN A 69 11.44 0.83 9.07
N GLN A 70 12.64 0.26 9.01
CA GLN A 70 13.30 -0.17 7.78
C GLN A 70 13.00 -1.64 7.44
N PHE A 71 11.74 -2.09 7.51
CA PHE A 71 11.35 -3.50 7.44
C PHE A 71 12.09 -4.36 8.47
N ASN A 72 12.40 -3.76 9.61
CA ASN A 72 13.13 -4.40 10.70
C ASN A 72 12.19 -4.63 11.89
N GLN A 73 11.88 -5.88 12.18
CA GLN A 73 10.95 -6.21 13.26
C GLN A 73 11.50 -5.81 14.64
N ALA A 74 12.81 -5.91 14.87
CA ALA A 74 13.40 -5.49 16.14
C ALA A 74 13.30 -3.96 16.36
N GLU A 75 13.43 -3.16 15.30
CA GLU A 75 13.18 -1.72 15.34
C GLU A 75 11.71 -1.44 15.64
N GLN A 76 10.78 -2.14 14.98
CA GLN A 76 9.35 -2.01 15.21
C GLN A 76 8.98 -2.39 16.66
N ASP A 77 9.58 -3.45 17.21
CA ASP A 77 9.38 -3.86 18.60
C ASP A 77 9.83 -2.77 19.59
N GLN A 78 10.97 -2.10 19.32
CA GLN A 78 11.42 -0.96 20.12
C GLN A 78 10.45 0.22 20.05
N GLN A 79 9.91 0.54 18.89
CA GLN A 79 8.90 1.60 18.71
C GLN A 79 7.63 1.29 19.50
N VAL A 80 7.15 0.05 19.47
CA VAL A 80 6.02 -0.40 20.29
C VAL A 80 6.32 -0.20 21.77
N GLN A 81 7.50 -0.64 22.26
CA GLN A 81 7.89 -0.45 23.65
C GLN A 81 7.96 1.03 24.05
N GLN A 82 8.46 1.91 23.18
CA GLN A 82 8.48 3.36 23.41
C GLN A 82 7.07 3.93 23.60
N VAL A 83 6.13 3.54 22.73
CA VAL A 83 4.74 4.00 22.82
C VAL A 83 4.09 3.51 24.13
N LEU A 84 4.29 2.25 24.49
CA LEU A 84 3.74 1.68 25.71
C LEU A 84 4.35 2.32 26.99
N ALA A 85 5.67 2.59 26.98
CA ALA A 85 6.37 3.20 28.11
C ALA A 85 5.99 4.67 28.31
N ALA A 86 5.59 5.39 27.25
CA ALA A 86 5.15 6.78 27.33
C ALA A 86 3.84 6.95 28.13
N GLY A 87 3.04 5.89 28.28
CA GLY A 87 1.81 5.87 29.06
C GLY A 87 0.64 6.68 28.47
N GLN A 88 0.85 7.36 27.36
CA GLN A 88 -0.18 8.09 26.60
C GLN A 88 -0.64 7.20 25.45
N LEU A 89 -1.65 6.36 25.71
CA LEU A 89 -2.18 5.45 24.72
C LEU A 89 -3.15 6.14 23.78
N PRO A 90 -3.16 5.79 22.47
CA PRO A 90 -4.16 6.28 21.51
C PRO A 90 -5.51 5.59 21.73
N ASP A 91 -6.53 6.08 21.00
CA ASP A 91 -7.82 5.44 20.94
C ASP A 91 -7.81 4.18 20.06
N VAL A 92 -6.91 4.12 19.05
CA VAL A 92 -6.71 2.96 18.15
C VAL A 92 -5.26 2.82 17.73
N PHE A 93 -4.78 1.58 17.65
CA PHE A 93 -3.56 1.23 16.95
C PHE A 93 -3.86 0.73 15.54
N ILE A 94 -3.05 1.16 14.56
CA ILE A 94 -2.98 0.57 13.22
C ILE A 94 -1.65 -0.16 13.11
N TRP A 95 -1.71 -1.45 12.72
CA TRP A 95 -0.59 -2.37 12.78
C TRP A 95 -0.29 -2.98 11.41
N TRP A 96 0.86 -2.60 10.83
CA TRP A 96 1.46 -3.24 9.67
C TRP A 96 2.75 -3.93 10.14
N PRO A 97 2.76 -5.25 10.35
CA PRO A 97 3.96 -5.94 10.85
C PRO A 97 5.09 -5.90 9.82
N SER A 98 6.32 -5.69 10.28
CA SER A 98 7.52 -5.85 9.44
C SER A 98 7.79 -7.32 9.12
N ASP A 99 7.46 -8.21 10.05
CA ASP A 99 7.49 -9.66 9.89
C ASP A 99 6.20 -10.27 10.45
N ALA A 100 5.53 -11.10 9.64
CA ALA A 100 4.21 -11.65 10.00
C ALA A 100 4.25 -12.62 11.19
N VAL A 101 5.39 -13.26 11.45
CA VAL A 101 5.56 -14.24 12.53
C VAL A 101 6.21 -13.60 13.74
N ALA A 102 7.35 -12.94 13.56
CA ALA A 102 8.08 -12.31 14.66
C ALA A 102 7.32 -11.13 15.28
N GLY A 103 6.52 -10.41 14.49
CA GLY A 103 5.69 -9.28 14.95
C GLY A 103 4.55 -9.63 15.91
N LEU A 104 4.22 -10.92 16.08
CA LEU A 104 3.16 -11.36 16.97
C LEU A 104 3.40 -10.95 18.45
N GLY A 105 4.67 -10.85 18.87
CA GLY A 105 5.04 -10.38 20.21
C GLY A 105 4.57 -8.94 20.46
N SER A 106 4.86 -8.05 19.54
CA SER A 106 4.44 -6.64 19.59
C SER A 106 2.92 -6.50 19.45
N LEU A 107 2.26 -7.25 18.55
CA LEU A 107 0.81 -7.26 18.45
C LEU A 107 0.13 -7.63 19.77
N ARG A 108 0.63 -8.66 20.46
CA ARG A 108 0.14 -9.06 21.79
C ARG A 108 0.34 -7.96 22.84
N ALA A 109 1.48 -7.28 22.80
CA ALA A 109 1.77 -6.19 23.73
C ALA A 109 0.81 -5.01 23.53
N LEU A 110 0.53 -4.63 22.27
CA LEU A 110 -0.48 -3.60 21.95
C LEU A 110 -1.88 -4.01 22.44
N ALA A 111 -2.32 -5.22 22.13
CA ALA A 111 -3.65 -5.72 22.52
C ALA A 111 -3.85 -5.80 24.04
N LYS A 112 -2.78 -6.09 24.81
CA LYS A 112 -2.83 -6.12 26.30
C LYS A 112 -3.15 -4.76 26.93
N THR A 113 -2.99 -3.66 26.21
CA THR A 113 -3.38 -2.33 26.70
C THR A 113 -4.88 -2.14 26.80
N GLY A 114 -5.67 -2.98 26.11
CA GLY A 114 -7.10 -2.81 25.92
C GLY A 114 -7.46 -1.83 24.78
N VAL A 115 -6.48 -1.16 24.17
CA VAL A 115 -6.69 -0.32 23.01
C VAL A 115 -6.92 -1.23 21.78
N PRO A 116 -7.97 -0.99 20.98
CA PRO A 116 -8.25 -1.79 19.79
C PRO A 116 -7.14 -1.65 18.74
N VAL A 117 -6.84 -2.77 18.05
CA VAL A 117 -5.80 -2.82 17.01
C VAL A 117 -6.43 -3.20 15.68
N LEU A 118 -6.23 -2.38 14.65
CA LEU A 118 -6.56 -2.69 13.25
C LEU A 118 -5.30 -3.23 12.55
N LYS A 119 -5.36 -4.43 12.00
CA LYS A 119 -4.28 -4.94 11.16
C LYS A 119 -4.50 -4.50 9.72
N ILE A 120 -3.40 -4.13 9.05
CA ILE A 120 -3.44 -3.68 7.65
C ILE A 120 -2.43 -4.43 6.80
N ASN A 121 -2.63 -4.41 5.49
CA ASN A 121 -1.78 -4.90 4.40
C ASN A 121 -1.54 -6.42 4.39
N GLN A 122 -1.08 -7.00 5.47
CA GLN A 122 -0.84 -8.45 5.56
C GLN A 122 -2.05 -9.16 6.19
N LEU A 123 -2.71 -10.03 5.42
CA LEU A 123 -3.90 -10.76 5.87
C LEU A 123 -3.65 -11.47 7.22
N PRO A 124 -4.57 -11.34 8.19
CA PRO A 124 -4.40 -11.98 9.49
C PRO A 124 -4.36 -13.51 9.39
N ASN A 125 -3.41 -14.12 10.07
CA ASN A 125 -3.41 -15.54 10.35
C ASN A 125 -4.28 -15.86 11.59
N ASP A 126 -4.46 -17.13 11.92
CA ASP A 126 -5.32 -17.53 13.04
C ASP A 126 -4.81 -17.05 14.40
N GLN A 127 -3.49 -16.82 14.56
CA GLN A 127 -2.92 -16.31 15.81
C GLN A 127 -3.18 -14.82 16.01
N ASP A 128 -3.29 -14.04 14.92
CA ASP A 128 -3.54 -12.60 14.98
C ASP A 128 -4.97 -12.27 15.39
N LYS A 129 -5.94 -13.09 14.93
CA LYS A 129 -7.39 -12.80 15.00
C LYS A 129 -7.90 -12.42 16.39
N GLN A 130 -7.31 -12.98 17.43
CA GLN A 130 -7.72 -12.70 18.82
C GLN A 130 -7.23 -11.35 19.36
N TYR A 131 -6.31 -10.67 18.63
CA TYR A 131 -5.65 -9.43 19.07
C TYR A 131 -6.06 -8.21 18.28
N ILE A 132 -6.85 -8.38 17.21
CA ILE A 132 -7.25 -7.31 16.32
C ILE A 132 -8.77 -7.23 16.23
N PHE A 133 -9.30 -6.03 15.99
CA PHE A 133 -10.73 -5.88 15.79
C PHE A 133 -11.14 -6.00 14.31
N GLY A 134 -10.17 -5.99 13.37
CA GLY A 134 -10.42 -6.14 11.94
C GLY A 134 -9.17 -6.04 11.09
N TYR A 135 -9.38 -6.18 9.80
CA TYR A 135 -8.36 -6.09 8.75
C TYR A 135 -8.82 -5.17 7.60
N ALA A 136 -7.91 -4.27 7.18
CA ALA A 136 -8.03 -3.46 5.98
C ALA A 136 -6.81 -3.69 5.09
N GLY A 137 -7.00 -4.07 3.83
CA GLY A 137 -5.86 -4.27 2.93
C GLY A 137 -6.19 -5.01 1.65
N PRO A 138 -5.18 -5.49 0.91
CA PRO A 138 -5.38 -6.26 -0.32
C PRO A 138 -5.90 -7.67 -0.05
N ASP A 139 -6.57 -8.23 -1.04
CA ASP A 139 -6.76 -9.68 -1.18
C ASP A 139 -5.62 -10.24 -2.02
N ASP A 140 -4.57 -10.74 -1.37
CA ASP A 140 -3.39 -11.30 -2.03
C ASP A 140 -3.73 -12.49 -2.93
N ARG A 141 -4.76 -13.28 -2.56
CA ARG A 141 -5.21 -14.42 -3.37
C ARG A 141 -5.90 -13.94 -4.65
N LEU A 142 -6.82 -12.98 -4.54
CA LEU A 142 -7.53 -12.44 -5.70
C LEU A 142 -6.54 -11.74 -6.65
N ARG A 143 -5.64 -10.93 -6.09
CA ARG A 143 -4.60 -10.23 -6.84
C ARG A 143 -3.73 -11.18 -7.65
N ALA A 144 -3.14 -12.19 -7.03
CA ALA A 144 -2.30 -13.16 -7.70
C ALA A 144 -3.06 -14.07 -8.67
N ARG A 145 -4.31 -14.41 -8.35
CA ARG A 145 -5.19 -15.16 -9.26
C ARG A 145 -5.47 -14.37 -10.54
N ASN A 146 -5.75 -13.08 -10.42
CA ASN A 146 -5.96 -12.20 -11.57
C ASN A 146 -4.71 -12.11 -12.45
N ALA A 147 -3.50 -12.03 -11.85
CA ALA A 147 -2.24 -12.10 -12.59
C ALA A 147 -2.08 -13.44 -13.33
N GLY A 148 -2.44 -14.55 -12.69
CA GLY A 148 -2.43 -15.86 -13.33
C GLY A 148 -3.40 -15.96 -14.52
N TYR A 149 -4.59 -15.37 -14.43
CA TYR A 149 -5.53 -15.30 -15.54
C TYR A 149 -5.02 -14.45 -16.71
N MET A 150 -4.43 -13.28 -16.43
CA MET A 150 -3.77 -12.47 -17.46
C MET A 150 -2.64 -13.25 -18.16
N MET A 151 -1.83 -13.99 -17.39
CA MET A 151 -0.76 -14.80 -17.98
C MET A 151 -1.30 -15.95 -18.84
N ARG A 152 -2.40 -16.58 -18.44
CA ARG A 152 -3.07 -17.59 -19.29
C ARG A 152 -3.62 -17.00 -20.58
N GLU A 153 -4.19 -15.82 -20.53
CA GLU A 153 -4.67 -15.10 -21.71
C GLU A 153 -3.52 -14.83 -22.69
N ALA A 154 -2.41 -14.29 -22.18
CA ALA A 154 -1.21 -14.05 -22.95
C ALA A 154 -0.61 -15.35 -23.54
N ALA A 155 -0.61 -16.45 -22.76
CA ALA A 155 -0.14 -17.75 -23.20
C ALA A 155 -1.04 -18.34 -24.30
N ALA A 156 -2.35 -18.17 -24.20
CA ALA A 156 -3.30 -18.61 -25.22
C ALA A 156 -3.12 -17.83 -26.53
N ALA A 157 -2.90 -16.52 -26.46
CA ALA A 157 -2.60 -15.67 -27.62
C ALA A 157 -1.27 -16.08 -28.29
N LYS A 158 -0.22 -16.31 -27.49
CA LYS A 158 1.08 -16.80 -27.98
C LYS A 158 0.92 -18.14 -28.71
N LYS A 159 0.20 -19.11 -28.14
CA LYS A 159 -0.06 -20.42 -28.74
C LYS A 159 -0.85 -20.30 -30.03
N ALA A 160 -1.88 -19.45 -30.10
CA ALA A 160 -2.70 -19.23 -31.27
C ALA A 160 -1.91 -18.63 -32.45
N SER A 161 -0.86 -17.86 -32.18
CA SER A 161 0.08 -17.32 -33.19
C SER A 161 1.20 -18.31 -33.59
N GLY A 162 1.17 -19.56 -33.08
CA GLY A 162 2.19 -20.56 -33.34
C GLY A 162 3.44 -20.46 -32.47
N GLY A 163 3.40 -19.63 -31.43
CA GLY A 163 4.52 -19.51 -30.47
C GLY A 163 4.65 -20.74 -29.57
N GLU A 164 5.88 -21.06 -29.24
CA GLU A 164 6.24 -22.19 -28.39
C GLU A 164 6.88 -21.73 -27.08
N GLY A 165 6.99 -22.65 -26.11
CA GLY A 165 7.61 -22.41 -24.81
C GLY A 165 6.68 -21.65 -23.83
N PHE A 166 6.47 -22.26 -22.65
CA PHE A 166 5.54 -21.77 -21.63
C PHE A 166 6.14 -21.84 -20.22
N ASN A 167 7.48 -21.77 -20.13
CA ASN A 167 8.21 -21.77 -18.86
C ASN A 167 8.11 -20.41 -18.19
N VAL A 168 7.73 -20.43 -16.92
CA VAL A 168 7.51 -19.24 -16.08
C VAL A 168 8.62 -19.10 -15.04
N LEU A 169 9.26 -17.95 -14.98
CA LEU A 169 10.07 -17.52 -13.85
C LEU A 169 9.21 -16.67 -12.90
N ALA A 170 9.10 -17.08 -11.64
CA ALA A 170 8.49 -16.25 -10.59
C ALA A 170 9.57 -15.44 -9.86
N LEU A 171 9.37 -14.13 -9.79
CA LEU A 171 10.14 -13.19 -8.99
C LEU A 171 9.30 -12.84 -7.76
N SER A 172 9.66 -13.43 -6.63
CA SER A 172 8.79 -13.53 -5.46
C SER A 172 9.15 -12.56 -4.34
N TYR A 173 8.20 -12.33 -3.46
CA TYR A 173 8.46 -11.72 -2.15
C TYR A 173 9.35 -12.61 -1.30
N PRO A 174 9.99 -12.04 -0.26
CA PRO A 174 10.62 -12.84 0.79
C PRO A 174 9.66 -13.91 1.31
N HIS A 175 10.13 -15.16 1.39
CA HIS A 175 9.28 -16.28 1.81
C HIS A 175 8.75 -16.15 3.25
N SER A 176 9.42 -15.33 4.08
CA SER A 176 8.94 -14.95 5.42
C SER A 176 7.83 -13.89 5.42
N TYR A 177 7.55 -13.26 4.27
CA TYR A 177 6.50 -12.25 4.15
C TYR A 177 5.12 -12.90 4.08
N GLY A 178 4.18 -12.41 4.89
CA GLY A 178 2.86 -13.04 5.05
C GLY A 178 2.01 -13.17 3.78
N GLY A 179 2.29 -12.38 2.73
CA GLY A 179 1.60 -12.45 1.43
C GLY A 179 2.19 -13.47 0.45
N TYR A 180 3.39 -14.04 0.71
CA TYR A 180 4.06 -14.94 -0.23
C TYR A 180 3.25 -16.21 -0.54
N ASP A 181 2.96 -17.02 0.46
CA ASP A 181 2.24 -18.28 0.29
C ASP A 181 0.85 -18.08 -0.32
N LEU A 182 0.17 -17.03 0.08
CA LEU A 182 -1.15 -16.68 -0.45
C LEU A 182 -1.07 -16.36 -1.95
N SER A 183 -0.07 -15.58 -2.36
CA SER A 183 0.11 -15.15 -3.74
C SER A 183 0.59 -16.29 -4.62
N ILE A 184 1.67 -17.01 -4.24
CA ILE A 184 2.24 -18.05 -5.11
C ILE A 184 1.28 -19.22 -5.32
N ASN A 185 0.53 -19.61 -4.28
CA ASN A 185 -0.44 -20.70 -4.40
C ASN A 185 -1.65 -20.30 -5.25
N ALA A 186 -2.19 -19.07 -5.07
CA ALA A 186 -3.29 -18.59 -5.89
C ALA A 186 -2.89 -18.39 -7.36
N PHE A 187 -1.66 -17.97 -7.63
CA PHE A 187 -1.12 -17.90 -8.99
C PHE A 187 -0.99 -19.30 -9.61
N LYS A 188 -0.41 -20.28 -8.89
CA LYS A 188 -0.32 -21.69 -9.34
C LYS A 188 -1.69 -22.28 -9.64
N GLU A 189 -2.68 -22.05 -8.79
CA GLU A 189 -4.06 -22.46 -9.01
C GLU A 189 -4.65 -21.84 -10.29
N ALA A 190 -4.42 -20.54 -10.51
CA ALA A 190 -4.94 -19.84 -11.67
C ALA A 190 -4.34 -20.31 -13.00
N ILE A 191 -3.06 -20.68 -13.02
CA ILE A 191 -2.42 -21.21 -14.24
C ILE A 191 -2.61 -22.73 -14.42
N ALA A 192 -3.19 -23.43 -13.46
CA ALA A 192 -3.40 -24.87 -13.53
C ALA A 192 -4.26 -25.27 -14.76
N GLY A 193 -3.90 -26.37 -15.40
CA GLY A 193 -4.57 -26.85 -16.61
C GLY A 193 -4.23 -26.07 -17.89
N SER A 194 -3.26 -25.15 -17.86
CA SER A 194 -2.63 -24.53 -19.03
C SER A 194 -1.27 -25.17 -19.33
N ASP A 195 -0.62 -24.73 -20.42
CA ASP A 195 0.75 -25.17 -20.75
C ASP A 195 1.83 -24.50 -19.87
N LEU A 196 1.48 -23.46 -19.10
CA LEU A 196 2.39 -22.70 -18.25
C LEU A 196 2.99 -23.56 -17.12
N LYS A 197 4.31 -23.49 -16.94
CA LYS A 197 5.05 -24.22 -15.91
C LYS A 197 6.02 -23.32 -15.18
N ILE A 198 5.88 -23.18 -13.87
CA ILE A 198 6.87 -22.47 -13.05
C ILE A 198 8.13 -23.34 -12.97
N ILE A 199 9.22 -22.88 -13.56
CA ILE A 199 10.54 -23.54 -13.58
C ILE A 199 11.54 -22.91 -12.62
N GLY A 200 11.23 -21.73 -12.08
CA GLY A 200 12.01 -21.02 -11.09
C GLY A 200 11.14 -20.13 -10.23
N ASP A 201 11.48 -20.08 -8.96
CA ASP A 201 10.88 -19.19 -7.96
C ASP A 201 12.06 -18.62 -7.15
N VAL A 202 12.26 -17.31 -7.21
CA VAL A 202 13.42 -16.65 -6.63
C VAL A 202 13.01 -15.47 -5.75
N ASP A 203 13.55 -15.49 -4.55
CA ASP A 203 13.40 -14.49 -3.51
C ASP A 203 14.76 -13.83 -3.23
N GLU A 204 14.93 -12.57 -3.62
CA GLU A 204 16.10 -11.75 -3.28
C GLU A 204 15.68 -10.49 -2.49
N GLY A 205 14.38 -10.35 -2.14
CA GLY A 205 13.81 -9.22 -1.42
C GLY A 205 12.94 -8.30 -2.29
N PHE A 206 12.51 -7.20 -1.70
CA PHE A 206 11.64 -6.21 -2.36
C PHE A 206 12.43 -5.25 -3.27
N GLY A 207 11.72 -4.67 -4.25
CA GLY A 207 12.17 -3.57 -5.08
C GLY A 207 12.99 -3.97 -6.30
N GLN A 208 13.25 -2.99 -7.17
CA GLN A 208 13.85 -3.20 -8.50
C GLN A 208 15.25 -3.83 -8.45
N ALA A 209 16.11 -3.39 -7.53
CA ALA A 209 17.48 -3.91 -7.42
C ALA A 209 17.51 -5.40 -7.10
N ASN A 210 16.64 -5.86 -6.21
CA ASN A 210 16.52 -7.26 -5.84
C ASN A 210 15.84 -8.09 -6.94
N GLY A 211 14.84 -7.53 -7.63
CA GLY A 211 14.24 -8.14 -8.81
C GLY A 211 15.25 -8.37 -9.93
N TYR A 212 16.09 -7.37 -10.21
CA TYR A 212 17.20 -7.48 -11.16
C TYR A 212 18.17 -8.61 -10.77
N LYS A 213 18.64 -8.61 -9.53
CA LYS A 213 19.57 -9.61 -9.00
C LYS A 213 19.00 -11.02 -9.09
N GLY A 214 17.73 -11.21 -8.71
CA GLY A 214 17.05 -12.49 -8.78
C GLY A 214 16.89 -12.99 -10.21
N ALA A 215 16.45 -12.14 -11.13
CA ALA A 215 16.34 -12.49 -12.54
C ALA A 215 17.69 -12.82 -13.16
N ALA A 216 18.72 -12.01 -12.96
CA ALA A 216 20.08 -12.26 -13.50
C ALA A 216 20.64 -13.60 -13.05
N LYS A 217 20.46 -13.96 -11.78
CA LYS A 217 20.85 -15.28 -11.22
C LYS A 217 20.11 -16.42 -11.90
N MET A 218 18.79 -16.26 -12.14
CA MET A 218 17.95 -17.32 -12.72
C MET A 218 18.13 -17.43 -14.23
N ILE A 219 18.39 -16.36 -14.96
CA ILE A 219 18.73 -16.39 -16.40
C ILE A 219 19.93 -17.31 -16.65
N ALA A 220 21.01 -17.18 -15.87
CA ALA A 220 22.17 -18.03 -15.99
C ALA A 220 21.85 -19.50 -15.67
N LYS A 221 21.02 -19.75 -14.65
CA LYS A 221 20.63 -21.09 -14.20
C LYS A 221 19.69 -21.80 -15.16
N LEU A 222 18.76 -21.07 -15.77
CA LEU A 222 17.69 -21.61 -16.63
C LEU A 222 17.98 -21.45 -18.12
N LYS A 223 19.26 -21.31 -18.49
CA LYS A 223 19.66 -21.04 -19.87
C LYS A 223 19.19 -22.13 -20.85
N ASP A 224 19.23 -23.39 -20.43
CA ASP A 224 18.91 -24.52 -21.30
C ASP A 224 17.40 -24.79 -21.37
N GLU A 225 16.64 -24.43 -20.30
CA GLU A 225 15.17 -24.57 -20.27
C GLU A 225 14.46 -23.44 -20.99
N GLY A 226 15.05 -22.25 -21.03
CA GLY A 226 14.49 -21.02 -21.58
C GLY A 226 13.40 -20.41 -20.69
N ILE A 227 13.40 -19.08 -20.57
CA ILE A 227 12.39 -18.30 -19.87
C ILE A 227 11.46 -17.70 -20.92
N HIS A 228 10.15 -17.95 -20.83
CA HIS A 228 9.14 -17.49 -21.79
C HIS A 228 8.10 -16.58 -21.16
N PHE A 229 7.93 -16.70 -19.85
CA PHE A 229 7.04 -15.86 -19.04
C PHE A 229 7.72 -15.49 -17.74
N VAL A 230 7.41 -14.28 -17.25
CA VAL A 230 7.86 -13.83 -15.92
C VAL A 230 6.65 -13.33 -15.12
N TYR A 231 6.50 -13.85 -13.92
CA TYR A 231 5.55 -13.38 -12.94
C TYR A 231 6.28 -12.56 -11.87
N GLY A 232 5.94 -11.31 -11.70
CA GLY A 232 6.39 -10.49 -10.57
C GLY A 232 5.31 -10.41 -9.49
N MET A 233 5.66 -10.76 -8.25
CA MET A 233 4.73 -10.61 -7.12
C MET A 233 4.44 -9.15 -6.80
N ASP A 234 5.27 -8.22 -7.27
CA ASP A 234 4.93 -6.81 -7.48
C ASP A 234 5.67 -6.27 -8.71
N ASP A 235 5.21 -5.12 -9.20
CA ASP A 235 5.77 -4.51 -10.41
C ASP A 235 7.14 -3.88 -10.16
N ALA A 236 7.48 -3.48 -8.93
CA ALA A 236 8.82 -2.97 -8.65
C ALA A 236 9.88 -4.07 -8.81
N ILE A 237 9.60 -5.28 -8.27
CA ILE A 237 10.44 -6.46 -8.47
C ILE A 237 10.47 -6.82 -9.96
N LEU A 238 9.32 -6.83 -10.64
CA LEU A 238 9.20 -7.17 -12.06
C LEU A 238 9.98 -6.20 -12.95
N THR A 239 9.92 -4.89 -12.69
CA THR A 239 10.69 -3.87 -13.42
C THR A 239 12.20 -4.18 -13.42
N GLY A 240 12.72 -4.58 -12.26
CA GLY A 240 14.11 -5.04 -12.17
C GLY A 240 14.37 -6.31 -12.98
N GLY A 241 13.45 -7.27 -12.92
CA GLY A 241 13.53 -8.51 -13.70
C GLY A 241 13.50 -8.30 -15.20
N ILE A 242 12.61 -7.42 -15.70
CA ILE A 242 12.53 -7.02 -17.11
C ILE A 242 13.87 -6.45 -17.57
N LYS A 243 14.46 -5.53 -16.80
CA LYS A 243 15.77 -4.96 -17.12
C LYS A 243 16.85 -6.02 -17.24
N ALA A 244 16.92 -6.99 -16.33
CA ALA A 244 17.91 -8.06 -16.39
C ALA A 244 17.71 -8.96 -17.62
N LEU A 245 16.48 -9.24 -18.01
CA LEU A 245 16.15 -10.01 -19.19
C LEU A 245 16.54 -9.27 -20.49
N GLU A 246 16.23 -7.97 -20.60
CA GLU A 246 16.63 -7.14 -21.73
C GLU A 246 18.16 -7.08 -21.89
N GLU A 247 18.92 -6.91 -20.79
CA GLU A 247 20.38 -6.93 -20.80
C GLU A 247 20.95 -8.30 -21.18
N ALA A 248 20.21 -9.38 -20.94
CA ALA A 248 20.57 -10.74 -21.39
C ALA A 248 20.16 -11.02 -22.85
N GLY A 249 19.54 -10.05 -23.53
CA GLY A 249 19.19 -10.13 -24.95
C GLY A 249 17.77 -10.62 -25.25
N TYR A 250 16.91 -10.82 -24.24
CA TYR A 250 15.51 -11.14 -24.45
C TYR A 250 14.72 -9.90 -24.90
N LYS A 251 13.82 -10.07 -25.85
CA LYS A 251 12.86 -9.04 -26.27
C LYS A 251 11.57 -9.20 -25.48
N MET A 252 11.33 -8.24 -24.57
CA MET A 252 10.11 -8.25 -23.76
C MET A 252 8.89 -7.98 -24.64
N GLY A 253 7.81 -8.74 -24.37
CA GLY A 253 6.58 -8.72 -25.18
C GLY A 253 6.62 -9.61 -26.42
N GLU A 254 7.81 -10.05 -26.87
CA GLU A 254 8.01 -10.98 -27.99
C GLU A 254 8.52 -12.35 -27.48
N ASP A 255 9.77 -12.41 -27.03
CA ASP A 255 10.39 -13.64 -26.52
C ASP A 255 9.84 -14.00 -25.14
N VAL A 256 9.74 -13.00 -24.25
CA VAL A 256 9.29 -13.15 -22.87
C VAL A 256 8.12 -12.23 -22.57
N ILE A 257 7.04 -12.79 -22.04
CA ILE A 257 5.84 -12.06 -21.61
C ILE A 257 5.88 -11.89 -20.09
N ALA A 258 5.78 -10.66 -19.61
CA ALA A 258 5.81 -10.31 -18.20
C ALA A 258 4.42 -9.93 -17.69
N VAL A 259 4.04 -10.44 -16.51
CA VAL A 259 2.82 -10.07 -15.79
C VAL A 259 3.17 -9.76 -14.35
N GLY A 260 2.71 -8.61 -13.86
CA GLY A 260 2.97 -8.18 -12.51
C GLY A 260 1.72 -7.99 -11.66
N THR A 261 1.93 -7.43 -10.48
CA THR A 261 0.88 -7.05 -9.54
C THR A 261 1.26 -5.79 -8.76
N VAL A 262 0.30 -5.22 -8.01
CA VAL A 262 0.46 -4.06 -7.11
C VAL A 262 0.46 -2.70 -7.80
N CYS A 263 0.81 -2.62 -9.08
CA CYS A 263 1.01 -1.37 -9.83
C CYS A 263 1.94 -0.36 -9.12
N ASN A 264 3.10 -0.84 -8.66
CA ASN A 264 4.14 -0.03 -8.00
C ASN A 264 5.45 0.03 -8.79
N GLY A 265 5.44 -0.35 -10.06
CA GLY A 265 6.59 -0.36 -10.96
C GLY A 265 6.62 0.82 -11.94
N ASP A 266 6.84 0.52 -13.22
CA ASP A 266 6.93 1.49 -14.30
C ASP A 266 5.77 1.32 -15.29
N LYS A 267 4.88 2.33 -15.37
CA LYS A 267 3.74 2.39 -16.27
C LYS A 267 4.15 2.19 -17.73
N GLN A 268 5.27 2.77 -18.15
CA GLN A 268 5.74 2.74 -19.54
C GLN A 268 5.96 1.30 -20.03
N LEU A 269 6.34 0.36 -19.15
CA LEU A 269 6.51 -1.03 -19.55
C LEU A 269 5.20 -1.66 -20.06
N ILE A 270 4.05 -1.26 -19.52
CA ILE A 270 2.73 -1.70 -20.01
C ILE A 270 2.38 -0.97 -21.31
N GLU A 271 2.60 0.33 -21.38
CA GLU A 271 2.32 1.15 -22.58
C GLU A 271 3.16 0.71 -23.78
N GLU A 272 4.43 0.34 -23.56
CA GLU A 272 5.34 -0.20 -24.58
C GLU A 272 5.07 -1.67 -24.92
N GLY A 273 4.24 -2.38 -24.13
CA GLY A 273 3.95 -3.80 -24.32
C GLY A 273 5.03 -4.75 -23.80
N LYS A 274 6.03 -4.24 -23.07
CA LYS A 274 7.08 -5.03 -22.39
C LYS A 274 6.54 -5.80 -21.19
N GLN A 275 5.52 -5.25 -20.55
CA GLN A 275 4.71 -5.90 -19.52
C GLN A 275 3.28 -6.00 -20.03
N PHE A 276 2.70 -7.20 -20.03
CA PHE A 276 1.35 -7.45 -20.53
C PHE A 276 0.29 -6.76 -19.67
N GLY A 277 0.50 -6.74 -18.36
CA GLY A 277 -0.41 -6.09 -17.42
C GLY A 277 0.00 -6.26 -15.96
N THR A 278 -0.78 -5.63 -15.11
CA THR A 278 -0.66 -5.67 -13.65
C THR A 278 -2.03 -5.82 -13.00
N THR A 279 -2.05 -6.11 -11.70
CA THR A 279 -3.27 -5.97 -10.88
C THR A 279 -3.12 -4.76 -9.97
N LEU A 280 -4.16 -3.95 -9.91
CA LEU A 280 -4.15 -2.74 -9.09
C LEU A 280 -4.22 -3.09 -7.61
N GLN A 281 -3.36 -2.47 -6.82
CA GLN A 281 -3.43 -2.40 -5.36
C GLN A 281 -3.13 -0.96 -4.95
N SER A 282 -4.14 -0.26 -4.44
CA SER A 282 -3.99 1.17 -4.17
C SER A 282 -3.63 1.44 -2.72
N PRO A 283 -2.44 2.03 -2.44
CA PRO A 283 -2.08 2.48 -1.10
C PRO A 283 -3.01 3.59 -0.59
N LEU A 284 -3.55 4.43 -1.49
CA LEU A 284 -4.55 5.45 -1.15
C LEU A 284 -5.85 4.82 -0.62
N HIS A 285 -6.40 3.83 -1.36
CA HIS A 285 -7.61 3.13 -0.94
C HIS A 285 -7.40 2.36 0.36
N GLU A 286 -6.23 1.77 0.56
CA GLU A 286 -5.91 1.07 1.80
C GLU A 286 -5.91 2.03 3.00
N GLY A 287 -5.29 3.21 2.87
CA GLY A 287 -5.33 4.26 3.89
C GLY A 287 -6.74 4.77 4.17
N GLN A 288 -7.54 5.02 3.12
CA GLN A 288 -8.93 5.45 3.26
C GLN A 288 -9.78 4.38 3.96
N LEU A 289 -9.63 3.10 3.59
CA LEU A 289 -10.33 1.98 4.18
C LEU A 289 -9.97 1.82 5.66
N ALA A 290 -8.69 1.91 6.01
CA ALA A 290 -8.24 1.81 7.38
C ALA A 290 -8.90 2.87 8.28
N ILE A 291 -8.92 4.14 7.87
CA ILE A 291 -9.56 5.22 8.64
C ILE A 291 -11.08 5.06 8.69
N LYS A 292 -11.72 4.62 7.60
CA LYS A 292 -13.16 4.31 7.60
C LYS A 292 -13.50 3.25 8.64
N MET A 293 -12.71 2.18 8.72
CA MET A 293 -12.93 1.10 9.70
C MET A 293 -12.67 1.57 11.14
N VAL A 294 -11.65 2.42 11.35
CA VAL A 294 -11.42 3.06 12.66
C VAL A 294 -12.62 3.92 13.06
N GLU A 295 -13.13 4.78 12.17
CA GLU A 295 -14.31 5.63 12.44
C GLU A 295 -15.54 4.80 12.77
N GLU A 296 -15.80 3.71 12.02
CA GLU A 296 -16.92 2.80 12.26
C GLU A 296 -16.80 2.11 13.64
N TYR A 297 -15.62 1.58 13.94
CA TYR A 297 -15.37 0.87 15.20
C TYR A 297 -15.50 1.78 16.42
N LEU A 298 -14.89 2.97 16.39
CA LEU A 298 -14.98 3.93 17.49
C LEU A 298 -16.41 4.42 17.71
N LYS A 299 -17.22 4.50 16.66
CA LYS A 299 -18.62 4.91 16.75
C LYS A 299 -19.55 3.83 17.26
N THR A 300 -19.32 2.56 16.89
CA THR A 300 -20.30 1.47 17.07
C THR A 300 -19.83 0.37 18.00
N GLY A 301 -18.53 0.32 18.33
CA GLY A 301 -17.89 -0.76 19.08
C GLY A 301 -17.70 -2.07 18.28
N LYS A 302 -18.05 -2.09 17.00
CA LYS A 302 -17.95 -3.27 16.12
C LYS A 302 -17.82 -2.87 14.66
N LEU A 303 -17.43 -3.82 13.81
CA LEU A 303 -17.44 -3.67 12.35
C LEU A 303 -18.56 -4.52 11.74
N GLU A 304 -19.08 -4.08 10.60
CA GLU A 304 -19.99 -4.90 9.77
C GLU A 304 -19.26 -6.14 9.26
N ASN A 305 -18.04 -5.97 8.72
CA ASN A 305 -17.17 -7.04 8.25
C ASN A 305 -15.83 -6.98 8.98
N TYR A 306 -15.37 -8.12 9.49
CA TYR A 306 -14.05 -8.24 10.13
C TYR A 306 -12.90 -8.09 9.12
N ILE A 307 -13.04 -8.65 7.92
CA ILE A 307 -12.08 -8.53 6.80
C ILE A 307 -12.68 -7.61 5.74
N ASN A 308 -11.95 -6.57 5.40
CA ASN A 308 -12.32 -5.62 4.35
C ASN A 308 -11.17 -5.49 3.34
N PHE A 309 -11.48 -5.74 2.07
CA PHE A 309 -10.50 -5.71 1.00
C PHE A 309 -10.60 -4.43 0.17
N THR A 310 -9.43 -3.97 -0.29
CA THR A 310 -9.36 -3.00 -1.38
C THR A 310 -9.60 -3.69 -2.72
N PRO A 311 -10.16 -3.01 -3.75
CA PRO A 311 -10.31 -3.57 -5.09
C PRO A 311 -8.96 -3.88 -5.74
N ASN A 312 -8.87 -5.02 -6.45
CA ASN A 312 -7.67 -5.46 -7.18
C ASN A 312 -7.98 -5.81 -8.65
N PRO A 313 -8.51 -4.90 -9.49
CA PRO A 313 -8.77 -5.20 -10.89
C PRO A 313 -7.46 -5.39 -11.68
N SER A 314 -7.56 -6.14 -12.78
CA SER A 314 -6.49 -6.23 -13.77
C SER A 314 -6.42 -4.95 -14.60
N VAL A 315 -5.20 -4.51 -14.91
CA VAL A 315 -4.90 -3.37 -15.76
C VAL A 315 -3.94 -3.83 -16.86
N THR A 316 -4.33 -3.63 -18.09
CA THR A 316 -3.53 -3.93 -19.29
C THR A 316 -3.38 -2.67 -20.14
N LYS A 317 -2.59 -2.73 -21.21
CA LYS A 317 -2.48 -1.62 -22.17
C LYS A 317 -3.84 -1.13 -22.67
N ASP A 318 -4.80 -2.03 -22.89
CA ASP A 318 -6.12 -1.68 -23.43
C ASP A 318 -7.04 -1.03 -22.39
N THR A 319 -6.76 -1.23 -21.11
CA THR A 319 -7.64 -0.75 -20.02
C THR A 319 -7.02 0.33 -19.14
N ILE A 320 -5.73 0.62 -19.28
CA ILE A 320 -4.99 1.55 -18.43
C ILE A 320 -5.61 2.96 -18.40
N GLU A 321 -6.05 3.48 -19.56
CA GLU A 321 -6.65 4.81 -19.68
C GLU A 321 -8.12 4.88 -19.23
N THR A 322 -8.81 3.73 -19.17
CA THR A 322 -10.25 3.67 -18.89
C THR A 322 -10.58 3.13 -17.52
N THR A 323 -9.61 2.49 -16.86
CA THR A 323 -9.80 1.97 -15.51
C THR A 323 -9.83 3.12 -14.50
N ALA A 324 -10.93 3.21 -13.77
CA ALA A 324 -11.07 4.13 -12.66
C ALA A 324 -11.85 3.47 -11.52
N LEU A 325 -11.48 3.75 -10.29
CA LEU A 325 -12.14 3.19 -9.11
C LEU A 325 -12.66 4.28 -8.18
N ARG A 326 -13.79 4.02 -7.56
CA ARG A 326 -14.33 4.89 -6.53
C ARG A 326 -13.62 4.63 -5.21
N GLY A 327 -13.04 5.68 -4.63
CA GLY A 327 -12.43 5.64 -3.30
C GLY A 327 -13.47 5.53 -2.18
N PHE A 328 -13.00 5.21 -0.99
CA PHE A 328 -13.85 5.15 0.22
C PHE A 328 -14.31 6.55 0.69
N ASP A 329 -13.78 7.60 0.11
CA ASP A 329 -14.27 8.99 0.23
C ASP A 329 -15.36 9.37 -0.78
N GLY A 330 -15.70 8.43 -1.68
CA GLY A 330 -16.72 8.61 -2.71
C GLY A 330 -16.24 9.25 -4.03
N LYS A 331 -14.97 9.71 -4.12
CA LYS A 331 -14.39 10.26 -5.34
C LYS A 331 -13.99 9.16 -6.31
N LEU A 332 -13.99 9.48 -7.61
CA LEU A 332 -13.47 8.60 -8.65
C LEU A 332 -11.99 8.94 -8.88
N TYR A 333 -11.16 7.91 -8.93
CA TYR A 333 -9.71 8.01 -9.11
C TYR A 333 -9.28 7.23 -10.34
N THR A 334 -8.37 7.78 -11.13
CA THR A 334 -7.72 7.09 -12.25
C THR A 334 -6.68 6.07 -11.74
N VAL A 335 -6.20 5.21 -12.63
CA VAL A 335 -5.13 4.25 -12.29
C VAL A 335 -3.88 4.97 -11.79
N GLU A 336 -3.49 6.08 -12.42
CA GLU A 336 -2.32 6.88 -12.02
C GLU A 336 -2.45 7.46 -10.61
N GLU A 337 -3.65 7.91 -10.23
CA GLU A 337 -3.91 8.40 -8.89
C GLU A 337 -3.94 7.28 -7.83
N LEU A 338 -4.15 6.05 -8.24
CA LEU A 338 -4.30 4.88 -7.35
C LEU A 338 -3.00 4.10 -7.18
N CYS A 339 -2.17 4.02 -8.22
CA CYS A 339 -0.92 3.28 -8.24
C CYS A 339 0.23 4.06 -7.55
N SER A 340 1.39 3.45 -7.40
CA SER A 340 2.59 4.04 -6.83
C SER A 340 3.82 3.76 -7.71
N GLY A 341 5.02 4.19 -7.29
CA GLY A 341 6.21 4.10 -8.16
C GLY A 341 6.13 5.10 -9.31
N ALA A 342 6.64 4.77 -10.49
CA ALA A 342 6.66 5.63 -11.67
C ALA A 342 5.27 5.81 -12.35
N TRP A 343 4.20 5.50 -11.66
CA TRP A 343 2.82 5.81 -12.06
C TRP A 343 2.33 7.16 -11.57
N ALA A 344 2.97 7.71 -10.56
CA ALA A 344 2.41 8.75 -9.68
C ALA A 344 3.17 10.08 -9.72
N ASP A 345 3.91 10.36 -10.76
CA ASP A 345 4.69 11.61 -10.93
C ASP A 345 3.88 12.77 -11.49
#